data_cd59b14275cab6cbe1cc59dae5589aaf
#
_entry.id   cd59b14275cab6cbe1cc59dae5589aaf
#
_cell.length_a   1.000
_cell.length_b   1.000
_cell.length_c   1.000
_cell.angle_alpha   90.00
_cell.angle_beta   90.00
_cell.angle_gamma   90.00
#
_symmetry.space_group_name_H-M   'P 1'
#
loop_
_entity.id
_entity.type
_entity.pdbx_description
1 polymer ?
#
loop_
_entity_poly.entity_id
_entity_poly.type
_entity_poly.pdbx_seq_one_letter_code
_entity_poly.pdbx_strand_id
1 'polypeptide(L)'
;MIAVISDIHANLEALDATLDAIRAERVGRILCLGDIVGYNADPAGCIDLLREAGAVCVAGNHDRAVTGQITTEGFNPLAARAVEWTRTQLGP
;
A
#
# COMPACT_ATOMS: atom_id res chain seq x y z
N MET A 1 -16.45 -1.11 15.54
CA MET A 1 -15.04 -1.59 15.50
C MET A 1 -14.39 -1.09 14.23
N ILE A 2 -13.17 -0.63 14.32
CA ILE A 2 -12.39 -0.13 13.18
C ILE A 2 -11.12 -0.97 13.09
N ALA A 3 -10.78 -1.41 11.86
CA ALA A 3 -9.49 -2.02 11.59
C ALA A 3 -8.51 -0.94 11.13
N VAL A 4 -7.31 -0.95 11.67
CA VAL A 4 -6.23 -0.05 11.24
C VAL A 4 -5.09 -0.91 10.70
N ILE A 5 -4.70 -0.67 9.45
CA ILE A 5 -3.62 -1.39 8.78
C ILE A 5 -2.62 -0.39 8.20
N SER A 6 -1.40 -0.86 7.94
CA SER A 6 -0.33 0.00 7.42
C SER A 6 0.77 -0.86 6.80
N ASP A 7 1.65 -0.21 6.03
CA ASP A 7 2.89 -0.83 5.52
C ASP A 7 2.63 -2.11 4.71
N ILE A 8 1.70 -2.00 3.78
CA ILE A 8 1.29 -3.10 2.90
C ILE A 8 2.40 -3.43 1.90
N HIS A 9 3.06 -2.40 1.38
CA HIS A 9 4.23 -2.50 0.52
C HIS A 9 4.06 -3.49 -0.65
N ALA A 10 2.94 -3.37 -1.38
CA ALA A 10 2.67 -4.16 -2.58
C ALA A 10 2.68 -5.69 -2.35
N ASN A 11 2.51 -6.14 -1.12
CA ASN A 11 2.42 -7.56 -0.77
C ASN A 11 0.97 -8.02 -0.83
N LEU A 12 0.53 -8.42 -2.01
CA LEU A 12 -0.87 -8.77 -2.27
C LEU A 12 -1.34 -9.94 -1.42
N GLU A 13 -0.51 -10.97 -1.27
CA GLU A 13 -0.86 -12.17 -0.52
C GLU A 13 -1.09 -11.85 0.96
N ALA A 14 -0.22 -11.03 1.55
CA ALA A 14 -0.38 -10.62 2.94
C ALA A 14 -1.60 -9.72 3.12
N LEU A 15 -1.85 -8.80 2.19
CA LEU A 15 -3.03 -7.93 2.24
C LEU A 15 -4.31 -8.75 2.13
N ASP A 16 -4.38 -9.70 1.21
CA ASP A 16 -5.55 -10.55 1.02
C ASP A 16 -5.85 -11.35 2.28
N ALA A 17 -4.84 -11.96 2.90
CA ALA A 17 -4.98 -12.68 4.16
C ALA A 17 -5.44 -11.77 5.30
N THR A 18 -4.93 -10.55 5.36
CA THR A 18 -5.31 -9.56 6.37
C THR A 18 -6.76 -9.13 6.20
N LEU A 19 -7.19 -8.86 4.97
CA LEU A 19 -8.57 -8.48 4.68
C LEU A 19 -9.55 -9.62 5.00
N ASP A 20 -9.18 -10.87 4.75
CA ASP A 20 -9.99 -12.03 5.13
C ASP A 20 -10.17 -12.10 6.65
N ALA A 21 -9.10 -11.88 7.41
CA ALA A 21 -9.18 -11.84 8.89
C ALA A 21 -10.08 -10.71 9.37
N ILE A 22 -10.00 -9.53 8.75
CA ILE A 22 -10.85 -8.38 9.08
C ILE A 22 -12.32 -8.71 8.81
N ARG A 23 -12.63 -9.33 7.67
CA ARG A 23 -14.00 -9.74 7.36
C ARG A 23 -14.56 -10.74 8.36
N ALA A 24 -13.73 -11.68 8.82
CA ALA A 24 -14.13 -12.66 9.83
C ALA A 24 -14.50 -11.99 11.15
N GLU A 25 -13.87 -10.86 11.49
CA GLU A 25 -14.19 -10.08 12.69
C GLU A 25 -15.39 -9.15 12.52
N ARG A 26 -15.99 -9.09 11.34
CA ARG A 26 -17.13 -8.23 10.99
C ARG A 26 -16.88 -6.76 11.29
N VAL A 27 -15.69 -6.28 10.95
CA VAL A 27 -15.30 -4.88 11.13
C VAL A 27 -16.01 -4.02 10.09
N GLY A 28 -16.61 -2.92 10.52
CA GLY A 28 -17.39 -2.06 9.62
C GLY A 28 -16.57 -1.03 8.86
N ARG A 29 -15.35 -0.73 9.30
CA ARG A 29 -14.52 0.31 8.68
C ARG A 29 -13.05 -0.05 8.73
N ILE A 30 -12.33 0.24 7.63
CA ILE A 30 -10.89 -0.01 7.51
C ILE A 30 -10.19 1.33 7.26
N LEU A 31 -9.16 1.62 8.05
CA LEU A 31 -8.26 2.75 7.85
C LEU A 31 -6.88 2.21 7.48
N CYS A 32 -6.30 2.74 6.40
CA CYS A 32 -4.95 2.42 5.99
C CYS A 32 -4.05 3.64 6.17
N LEU A 33 -3.00 3.48 6.97
CA LEU A 33 -2.10 4.59 7.33
C LEU A 33 -0.99 4.82 6.31
N GLY A 34 -1.05 4.16 5.16
CA GLY A 34 -0.12 4.41 4.07
C GLY A 34 0.93 3.33 3.87
N ASP A 35 1.90 3.64 3.04
CA ASP A 35 2.89 2.70 2.53
C ASP A 35 2.23 1.48 1.87
N ILE A 36 1.28 1.77 0.98
CA ILE A 36 0.54 0.77 0.22
C ILE A 36 1.46 0.11 -0.82
N VAL A 37 2.34 0.89 -1.40
CA VAL A 37 3.26 0.48 -2.45
C VAL A 37 4.71 0.56 -1.98
N GLY A 38 5.64 0.20 -2.84
CA GLY A 38 7.05 0.09 -2.54
C GLY A 38 7.45 -1.33 -2.14
N TYR A 39 8.70 -1.68 -2.28
CA TYR A 39 9.37 -2.93 -1.97
C TYR A 39 8.92 -4.16 -2.77
N ASN A 40 7.64 -4.52 -2.77
CA ASN A 40 7.17 -5.80 -3.29
C ASN A 40 6.52 -5.68 -4.68
N ALA A 41 6.00 -6.80 -5.19
CA ALA A 41 5.82 -7.00 -6.62
C ALA A 41 4.43 -6.65 -7.15
N ASP A 42 3.44 -6.35 -6.30
CA ASP A 42 2.06 -6.18 -6.77
C ASP A 42 1.38 -4.90 -6.28
N PRO A 43 1.89 -3.73 -6.69
CA PRO A 43 1.31 -2.47 -6.24
C PRO A 43 -0.12 -2.26 -6.74
N ALA A 44 -0.39 -2.55 -8.02
CA ALA A 44 -1.73 -2.34 -8.58
C ALA A 44 -2.78 -3.23 -7.93
N GLY A 45 -2.45 -4.50 -7.69
CA GLY A 45 -3.36 -5.43 -7.03
C GLY A 45 -3.71 -4.98 -5.61
N CYS A 46 -2.75 -4.47 -4.86
CA CYS A 46 -2.99 -3.95 -3.52
C CYS A 46 -3.89 -2.73 -3.52
N ILE A 47 -3.68 -1.79 -4.45
CA ILE A 47 -4.53 -0.62 -4.59
C ILE A 47 -5.97 -1.04 -4.90
N ASP A 48 -6.14 -1.97 -5.83
CA ASP A 48 -7.46 -2.45 -6.23
C ASP A 48 -8.19 -3.15 -5.08
N LEU A 49 -7.50 -3.99 -4.31
CA LEU A 49 -8.08 -4.66 -3.14
C LEU A 49 -8.55 -3.67 -2.08
N LEU A 50 -7.75 -2.63 -1.82
CA LEU A 50 -8.13 -1.60 -0.84
C LEU A 50 -9.35 -0.80 -1.30
N ARG A 51 -9.44 -0.51 -2.60
CA ARG A 51 -10.62 0.16 -3.16
C ARG A 51 -11.87 -0.71 -3.02
N GLU A 52 -11.77 -1.98 -3.38
CA GLU A 52 -12.88 -2.93 -3.26
C GLU A 52 -13.33 -3.10 -1.82
N ALA A 53 -12.41 -3.06 -0.87
CA ALA A 53 -12.71 -3.15 0.56
C ALA A 53 -13.30 -1.86 1.13
N GLY A 54 -13.29 -0.77 0.38
CA GLY A 54 -13.77 0.53 0.84
C GLY A 54 -12.90 1.18 1.91
N ALA A 55 -11.60 0.85 1.92
CA ALA A 55 -10.67 1.40 2.92
C ALA A 55 -10.45 2.90 2.71
N VAL A 56 -10.39 3.64 3.81
CA VAL A 56 -9.96 5.05 3.80
C VAL A 56 -8.46 5.07 4.03
N CYS A 57 -7.72 5.65 3.10
CA CYS A 57 -6.27 5.59 3.07
C CYS A 57 -5.65 6.99 3.15
N VAL A 58 -4.49 7.07 3.81
CA VAL A 58 -3.59 8.21 3.69
C VAL A 58 -2.29 7.74 3.03
N ALA A 59 -1.54 8.66 2.43
CA ALA A 59 -0.29 8.32 1.76
C ALA A 59 0.86 8.29 2.75
N GLY A 60 1.63 7.18 2.73
CA GLY A 60 2.90 7.08 3.44
C GLY A 60 4.05 7.64 2.60
N ASN A 61 5.28 7.54 3.12
CA ASN A 61 6.45 8.09 2.43
C ASN A 61 6.75 7.37 1.10
N HIS A 62 6.56 6.06 1.03
CA HIS A 62 6.73 5.31 -0.21
C HIS A 62 5.69 5.70 -1.25
N ASP A 63 4.44 5.86 -0.84
CA ASP A 63 3.37 6.28 -1.75
C ASP A 63 3.65 7.67 -2.33
N ARG A 64 4.10 8.58 -1.50
CA ARG A 64 4.46 9.95 -1.91
C ARG A 64 5.67 9.97 -2.84
N ALA A 65 6.65 9.10 -2.59
CA ALA A 65 7.81 8.99 -3.47
C ALA A 65 7.41 8.46 -4.85
N VAL A 66 6.55 7.45 -4.90
CA VAL A 66 6.06 6.86 -6.16
C VAL A 66 5.28 7.89 -6.99
N THR A 67 4.46 8.71 -6.34
CA THR A 67 3.68 9.74 -7.03
C THR A 67 4.47 11.03 -7.32
N GLY A 68 5.72 11.10 -6.90
CA GLY A 68 6.58 12.27 -7.13
C GLY A 68 6.37 13.43 -6.16
N GLN A 69 5.59 13.25 -5.10
CA GLN A 69 5.37 14.29 -4.10
C GLN A 69 6.60 14.55 -3.24
N ILE A 70 7.44 13.52 -3.04
CA ILE A 70 8.73 13.64 -2.39
C ILE A 70 9.78 12.91 -3.22
N THR A 71 11.06 13.20 -2.96
CA THR A 71 12.18 12.50 -3.58
C THR A 71 12.52 11.23 -2.81
N THR A 72 13.39 10.40 -3.37
CA THR A 72 13.92 9.22 -2.68
C THR A 72 15.17 9.54 -1.86
N GLU A 73 15.52 10.82 -1.72
CA GLU A 73 16.63 11.25 -0.89
C GLU A 73 16.42 10.77 0.56
N GLY A 74 17.42 10.14 1.13
CA GLY A 74 17.34 9.52 2.45
C GLY A 74 16.80 8.09 2.45
N PHE A 75 16.25 7.61 1.34
CA PHE A 75 15.89 6.20 1.22
C PHE A 75 17.17 5.36 1.03
N ASN A 76 17.17 4.13 1.57
CA ASN A 76 18.26 3.21 1.23
C ASN A 76 18.19 2.85 -0.26
N PRO A 77 19.32 2.41 -0.88
CA PRO A 77 19.34 2.16 -2.34
C PRO A 77 18.32 1.13 -2.81
N LEU A 78 18.05 0.11 -2.03
CA LEU A 78 17.07 -0.91 -2.39
C LEU A 78 15.65 -0.34 -2.42
N ALA A 79 15.30 0.43 -1.40
CA ALA A 79 13.99 1.10 -1.35
C ALA A 79 13.82 2.10 -2.50
N ALA A 80 14.85 2.87 -2.83
CA ALA A 80 14.82 3.81 -3.95
C ALA A 80 14.59 3.09 -5.28
N ARG A 81 15.25 1.98 -5.52
CA ARG A 81 15.03 1.16 -6.72
C ARG A 81 13.61 0.59 -6.79
N ALA A 82 13.07 0.17 -5.66
CA ALA A 82 11.71 -0.33 -5.60
C ALA A 82 10.69 0.77 -5.97
N VAL A 83 10.91 2.00 -5.54
CA VAL A 83 10.09 3.16 -5.94
C VAL A 83 10.15 3.37 -7.45
N GLU A 84 11.32 3.36 -8.04
CA GLU A 84 11.50 3.53 -9.49
C GLU A 84 10.75 2.44 -10.26
N TRP A 85 10.91 1.19 -9.86
CA TRP A 85 10.23 0.07 -10.49
C TRP A 85 8.71 0.19 -10.35
N THR A 86 8.22 0.55 -9.15
CA THR A 86 6.79 0.70 -8.88
C THR A 86 6.16 1.73 -9.81
N ARG A 87 6.84 2.84 -10.09
CA ARG A 87 6.36 3.84 -11.04
C ARG A 87 6.09 3.24 -12.42
N THR A 88 6.88 2.26 -12.84
CA THR A 88 6.68 1.61 -14.15
C THR A 88 5.47 0.68 -14.17
N GLN A 89 4.98 0.24 -13.02
CA GLN A 89 3.86 -0.70 -12.88
C GLN A 89 2.51 -0.01 -12.73
N LEU A 90 2.51 1.27 -12.35
CA LEU A 90 1.28 2.04 -12.14
C LEU A 90 1.07 3.00 -13.32
N GLY A 91 -0.19 3.16 -13.68
CA GLY A 91 -0.58 4.15 -14.69
C GLY A 91 -0.56 5.58 -14.15
N PRO A 92 -0.78 6.57 -15.00
CA PRO A 92 -0.83 7.97 -14.60
C PRO A 92 -1.94 8.26 -13.58
#